data_a47997e06f09dd25712d53f20d9da5d1
#
_entry.id   a47997e06f09dd25712d53f20d9da5d1
#
_cell.length_a   1.000
_cell.length_b   1.000
_cell.length_c   1.000
_cell.angle_alpha   90.00
_cell.angle_beta   90.00
_cell.angle_gamma   90.00
#
_symmetry.space_group_name_H-M   'P 1'
#
loop_
_entity.id
_entity.type
_entity.pdbx_description
1 polymer ?
#
loop_
_entity_poly.entity_id
_entity_poly.type
_entity_poly.pdbx_seq_one_letter_code
_entity_poly.pdbx_strand_id
1 'polypeptide(L)'
;MVSENFNEMIVKGALLCATDKDGRHNPMTVSWGARGVLWGKDICFVFVRHSRYTYELSENGSIMTLSFFGDERKSTLSLCGTKTGRDVDKFKACDLKFDIVEGGVVFKDATKTLILKKLYSDDIKKECFNDTEPLKWYKDGDFHKVYACEVIKEI
;
A
#
# COMPACT_ATOMS: atom_id res chain seq x y z
N MET A 1 -7.59 11.07 23.97
CA MET A 1 -7.68 10.60 22.59
C MET A 1 -6.97 9.25 22.51
N VAL A 2 -7.70 8.19 22.22
CA VAL A 2 -7.06 6.88 21.97
C VAL A 2 -6.52 6.95 20.56
N SER A 3 -5.20 6.95 20.37
CA SER A 3 -4.63 6.81 19.02
C SER A 3 -4.90 5.38 18.55
N GLU A 4 -5.58 5.24 17.44
CA GLU A 4 -5.80 3.95 16.81
C GLU A 4 -4.43 3.36 16.45
N ASN A 5 -4.17 2.10 16.84
CA ASN A 5 -2.90 1.48 16.52
C ASN A 5 -2.88 1.03 15.04
N PHE A 6 -1.68 0.80 14.50
CA PHE A 6 -1.52 0.44 13.10
C PHE A 6 -2.31 -0.82 12.71
N ASN A 7 -2.33 -1.84 13.56
CA ASN A 7 -3.04 -3.08 13.27
C ASN A 7 -4.55 -2.86 13.14
N GLU A 8 -5.13 -2.03 14.00
CA GLU A 8 -6.55 -1.68 13.93
C GLU A 8 -6.89 -0.91 12.65
N MET A 9 -6.00 0.00 12.26
CA MET A 9 -6.20 0.79 11.04
C MET A 9 -6.07 -0.06 9.77
N ILE A 10 -5.01 -0.89 9.68
CA ILE A 10 -4.72 -1.61 8.43
C ILE A 10 -5.78 -2.66 8.09
N VAL A 11 -6.35 -3.34 9.09
CA VAL A 11 -7.39 -4.37 8.85
C VAL A 11 -8.69 -3.79 8.30
N LYS A 12 -8.95 -2.51 8.55
CA LYS A 12 -10.10 -1.79 7.98
C LYS A 12 -9.89 -1.47 6.50
N GLY A 13 -8.67 -1.55 6.02
CA GLY A 13 -8.29 -1.22 4.65
C GLY A 13 -7.67 0.17 4.53
N ALA A 14 -6.68 0.25 3.69
CA ALA A 14 -5.97 1.48 3.36
C ALA A 14 -5.73 1.54 1.85
N LEU A 15 -5.42 2.71 1.31
CA LEU A 15 -4.94 2.85 -0.06
C LEU A 15 -3.42 2.92 -0.06
N LEU A 16 -2.80 1.94 -0.70
CA LEU A 16 -1.38 1.98 -1.06
C LEU A 16 -1.28 2.58 -2.46
N CYS A 17 -0.66 3.75 -2.56
CA CYS A 17 -0.46 4.44 -3.83
C CYS A 17 1.02 4.45 -4.18
N ALA A 18 1.37 3.85 -5.30
CA ALA A 18 2.73 3.89 -5.82
C ALA A 18 2.85 4.98 -6.87
N THR A 19 4.02 5.62 -6.90
CA THR A 19 4.41 6.60 -7.91
C THR A 19 5.68 6.11 -8.60
N ASP A 20 5.64 5.97 -9.91
CA ASP A 20 6.82 5.57 -10.66
C ASP A 20 7.71 6.76 -11.02
N LYS A 21 8.87 6.46 -11.62
CA LYS A 21 9.85 7.48 -12.03
C LYS A 21 9.32 8.46 -13.08
N ASP A 22 8.27 8.10 -13.81
CA ASP A 22 7.65 8.93 -14.85
C ASP A 22 6.46 9.74 -14.30
N GLY A 23 6.20 9.66 -12.98
CA GLY A 23 5.12 10.38 -12.31
C GLY A 23 3.75 9.76 -12.46
N ARG A 24 3.65 8.48 -12.89
CA ARG A 24 2.39 7.77 -12.91
C ARG A 24 2.03 7.30 -11.50
N HIS A 25 0.76 7.38 -11.15
CA HIS A 25 0.23 6.99 -9.84
C HIS A 25 -0.86 5.95 -9.99
N ASN A 26 -0.93 5.02 -9.04
CA ASN A 26 -2.08 4.11 -8.94
C ASN A 26 -2.29 3.67 -7.50
N PRO A 27 -3.50 3.89 -6.95
CA PRO A 27 -3.85 3.38 -5.64
C PRO A 27 -4.46 1.99 -5.74
N MET A 28 -4.19 1.16 -4.73
CA MET A 28 -4.88 -0.11 -4.54
C MET A 28 -5.19 -0.29 -3.06
N THR A 29 -6.25 -1.02 -2.77
CA THR A 29 -6.63 -1.33 -1.38
C THR A 29 -5.74 -2.45 -0.84
N VAL A 30 -5.24 -2.23 0.37
CA VAL A 30 -4.49 -3.21 1.15
C VAL A 30 -5.09 -3.33 2.55
N SER A 31 -5.02 -4.54 3.12
CA SER A 31 -5.48 -4.81 4.49
C SER A 31 -4.39 -5.52 5.31
N TRP A 32 -3.23 -5.73 4.74
CA TRP A 32 -2.08 -6.36 5.37
C TRP A 32 -0.89 -5.42 5.33
N GLY A 33 -0.18 -5.37 6.45
CA GLY A 33 1.01 -4.54 6.61
C GLY A 33 1.52 -4.63 8.03
N ALA A 34 2.69 -4.07 8.26
CA ALA A 34 3.28 -3.97 9.59
C ALA A 34 4.09 -2.69 9.72
N ARG A 35 4.16 -2.14 10.91
CA ARG A 35 4.99 -0.98 11.23
C ARG A 35 5.81 -1.27 12.47
N GLY A 36 7.08 -0.95 12.45
CA GLY A 36 7.97 -1.18 13.57
C GLY A 36 9.35 -0.60 13.32
N VAL A 37 10.32 -1.09 14.08
CA VAL A 37 11.71 -0.61 14.01
C VAL A 37 12.58 -1.67 13.32
N LEU A 38 13.30 -1.24 12.30
CA LEU A 38 14.33 -2.03 11.63
C LEU A 38 15.44 -1.10 11.16
N TRP A 39 16.70 -1.50 11.28
CA TRP A 39 17.89 -0.69 10.94
C TRP A 39 17.92 0.67 11.68
N GLY A 40 17.34 0.71 12.90
CA GLY A 40 17.26 1.95 13.67
C GLY A 40 16.30 3.00 13.08
N LYS A 41 15.40 2.59 12.18
CA LYS A 41 14.45 3.46 11.48
C LYS A 41 13.01 3.04 11.74
N ASP A 42 12.09 3.99 11.56
CA ASP A 42 10.65 3.72 11.51
C ASP A 42 10.34 3.08 10.16
N ILE A 43 10.02 1.80 10.16
CA ILE A 43 9.81 1.00 8.95
C ILE A 43 8.35 0.58 8.88
N CYS A 44 7.77 0.72 7.68
CA CYS A 44 6.49 0.13 7.32
C CYS A 44 6.72 -0.93 6.25
N PHE A 45 6.23 -2.14 6.51
CA PHE A 45 6.22 -3.23 5.52
C PHE A 45 4.89 -3.20 4.78
N VAL A 46 4.96 -3.16 3.46
CA VAL A 46 3.79 -3.27 2.58
C VAL A 46 3.97 -4.44 1.62
N PHE A 47 2.84 -5.02 1.20
CA PHE A 47 2.81 -6.25 0.42
C PHE A 47 1.99 -6.02 -0.84
N VAL A 48 2.57 -6.34 -2.01
CA VAL A 48 1.93 -6.12 -3.31
C VAL A 48 2.03 -7.41 -4.13
N ARG A 49 0.87 -7.94 -4.56
CA ARG A 49 0.85 -9.10 -5.46
C ARG A 49 1.38 -8.71 -6.84
N HIS A 50 2.12 -9.61 -7.48
CA HIS A 50 2.72 -9.38 -8.78
C HIS A 50 1.68 -9.08 -9.88
N SER A 51 0.46 -9.59 -9.75
CA SER A 51 -0.63 -9.35 -10.70
C SER A 51 -1.21 -7.94 -10.65
N ARG A 52 -0.96 -7.18 -9.58
CA ARG A 52 -1.53 -5.83 -9.42
C ARG A 52 -0.78 -4.81 -10.27
N TYR A 53 -1.53 -3.87 -10.87
CA TYR A 53 -0.93 -2.76 -11.62
C TYR A 53 0.03 -1.92 -10.75
N THR A 54 -0.33 -1.73 -9.47
CA THR A 54 0.51 -1.03 -8.49
C THR A 54 1.90 -1.68 -8.36
N TYR A 55 2.03 -2.99 -8.59
CA TYR A 55 3.32 -3.68 -8.58
C TYR A 55 4.29 -3.08 -9.60
N GLU A 56 3.84 -2.85 -10.83
CA GLU A 56 4.68 -2.25 -11.88
C GLU A 56 5.20 -0.87 -11.47
N LEU A 57 4.32 -0.04 -10.90
CA LEU A 57 4.70 1.30 -10.44
C LEU A 57 5.64 1.22 -9.24
N SER A 58 5.41 0.29 -8.31
CA SER A 58 6.27 0.07 -7.15
C SER A 58 7.68 -0.36 -7.54
N GLU A 59 7.81 -1.21 -8.56
CA GLU A 59 9.11 -1.64 -9.08
C GLU A 59 9.87 -0.48 -9.75
N ASN A 60 9.17 0.40 -10.43
CA ASN A 60 9.74 1.51 -11.21
C ASN A 60 9.78 2.85 -10.46
N GLY A 61 9.56 2.83 -9.16
CA GLY A 61 9.58 4.01 -8.31
C GLY A 61 10.23 3.75 -6.97
N SER A 62 10.46 4.80 -6.20
CA SER A 62 11.07 4.73 -4.86
C SER A 62 10.12 5.18 -3.74
N ILE A 63 9.03 5.86 -4.09
CA ILE A 63 8.09 6.43 -3.13
C ILE A 63 6.73 5.77 -3.28
N MET A 64 6.14 5.41 -2.15
CA MET A 64 4.75 4.97 -2.01
C MET A 64 4.10 5.75 -0.89
N THR A 65 2.78 5.78 -0.85
CA THR A 65 2.04 6.30 0.31
C THR A 65 1.02 5.27 0.77
N LEU A 66 0.79 5.24 2.07
CA LEU A 66 -0.23 4.41 2.70
C LEU A 66 -1.20 5.36 3.41
N SER A 67 -2.43 5.42 2.90
CA SER A 67 -3.43 6.38 3.36
C SER A 67 -4.62 5.66 3.96
N PHE A 68 -5.06 6.16 5.12
CA PHE A 68 -6.20 5.67 5.88
C PHE A 68 -7.35 6.65 5.77
N PHE A 69 -8.59 6.14 5.82
CA PHE A 69 -9.79 6.93 5.62
C PHE A 69 -10.85 6.58 6.66
N GLY A 70 -11.82 7.46 6.82
CA GLY A 70 -13.03 7.17 7.56
C GLY A 70 -14.02 6.30 6.76
N ASP A 71 -15.15 5.99 7.38
CA ASP A 71 -16.17 5.08 6.82
C ASP A 71 -16.80 5.59 5.53
N GLU A 72 -16.73 6.90 5.26
CA GLU A 72 -17.24 7.52 4.04
C GLU A 72 -16.52 7.05 2.76
N ARG A 73 -15.34 6.43 2.89
CA ARG A 73 -14.56 5.91 1.77
C ARG A 73 -14.62 4.39 1.61
N LYS A 74 -15.55 3.70 2.25
CA LYS A 74 -15.71 2.24 2.10
C LYS A 74 -15.90 1.81 0.65
N SER A 75 -16.73 2.52 -0.11
CA SER A 75 -16.95 2.23 -1.54
C SER A 75 -15.69 2.46 -2.37
N THR A 76 -14.90 3.48 -2.04
CA THR A 76 -13.60 3.75 -2.68
C THR A 76 -12.64 2.59 -2.45
N LEU A 77 -12.52 2.12 -1.21
CA LEU A 77 -11.67 0.97 -0.87
C LEU A 77 -12.12 -0.29 -1.61
N SER A 78 -13.43 -0.54 -1.71
CA SER A 78 -13.97 -1.67 -2.46
C SER A 78 -13.59 -1.60 -3.94
N LEU A 79 -13.78 -0.47 -4.59
CA LEU A 79 -13.44 -0.28 -6.00
C LEU A 79 -11.94 -0.44 -6.25
N CYS A 80 -11.12 0.23 -5.45
CA CYS A 80 -9.65 0.19 -5.60
C CYS A 80 -9.07 -1.19 -5.31
N GLY A 81 -9.76 -2.02 -4.55
CA GLY A 81 -9.36 -3.40 -4.25
C GLY A 81 -9.79 -4.44 -5.29
N THR A 82 -10.81 -4.14 -6.11
CA THR A 82 -11.39 -5.10 -7.06
C THR A 82 -11.15 -4.75 -8.53
N LYS A 83 -10.87 -3.49 -8.85
CA LYS A 83 -10.60 -3.04 -10.22
C LYS A 83 -9.11 -2.80 -10.42
N THR A 84 -8.64 -3.00 -11.66
CA THR A 84 -7.27 -2.69 -12.03
C THR A 84 -7.14 -1.27 -12.58
N GLY A 85 -6.06 -0.59 -12.20
CA GLY A 85 -5.72 0.74 -12.75
C GLY A 85 -5.36 0.71 -14.23
N ARG A 86 -5.18 -0.47 -14.83
CA ARG A 86 -5.01 -0.61 -16.29
C ARG A 86 -6.31 -0.28 -17.04
N ASP A 87 -7.47 -0.57 -16.43
CA ASP A 87 -8.77 -0.44 -17.07
C ASP A 87 -9.56 0.77 -16.55
N VAL A 88 -9.28 1.21 -15.32
CA VAL A 88 -10.06 2.23 -14.61
C VAL A 88 -9.13 3.31 -14.05
N ASP A 89 -9.43 4.57 -14.34
CA ASP A 89 -8.84 5.70 -13.63
C ASP A 89 -9.52 5.84 -12.27
N LYS A 90 -8.88 5.30 -11.24
CA LYS A 90 -9.42 5.26 -9.87
C LYS A 90 -9.57 6.65 -9.25
N PHE A 91 -8.70 7.59 -9.64
CA PHE A 91 -8.81 8.98 -9.15
C PHE A 91 -10.10 9.64 -9.63
N LYS A 92 -10.46 9.46 -10.91
CA LYS A 92 -11.71 9.97 -11.46
C LYS A 92 -12.92 9.20 -10.97
N ALA A 93 -12.84 7.87 -11.00
CA ALA A 93 -13.97 7.01 -10.61
C ALA A 93 -14.41 7.23 -9.16
N CYS A 94 -13.47 7.55 -8.26
CA CYS A 94 -13.73 7.74 -6.83
C CYS A 94 -13.66 9.21 -6.39
N ASP A 95 -13.51 10.15 -7.32
CA ASP A 95 -13.32 11.57 -7.00
C ASP A 95 -12.25 11.80 -5.94
N LEU A 96 -11.08 11.21 -6.17
CA LEU A 96 -9.94 11.32 -5.26
C LEU A 96 -9.12 12.57 -5.57
N LYS A 97 -9.20 13.57 -4.70
CA LYS A 97 -8.37 14.78 -4.75
C LYS A 97 -7.08 14.53 -3.97
N PHE A 98 -5.95 15.01 -4.48
CA PHE A 98 -4.67 14.79 -3.83
C PHE A 98 -3.69 15.94 -4.08
N ASP A 99 -2.67 16.00 -3.23
CA ASP A 99 -1.48 16.82 -3.42
C ASP A 99 -0.26 15.88 -3.52
N ILE A 100 0.84 16.40 -4.06
CA ILE A 100 2.11 15.69 -4.06
C ILE A 100 2.99 16.25 -2.93
N VAL A 101 3.41 15.38 -2.02
CA VAL A 101 4.28 15.73 -0.90
C VAL A 101 5.43 14.71 -0.86
N GLU A 102 6.69 15.20 -0.83
CA GLU A 102 7.89 14.33 -0.87
C GLU A 102 7.86 13.31 -2.02
N GLY A 103 7.23 13.66 -3.13
CA GLY A 103 7.07 12.78 -4.30
C GLY A 103 5.94 11.77 -4.19
N GLY A 104 5.19 11.76 -3.10
CA GLY A 104 4.07 10.84 -2.87
C GLY A 104 2.70 11.50 -2.98
N VAL A 105 1.70 10.69 -3.29
CA VAL A 105 0.29 11.11 -3.38
C VAL A 105 -0.31 11.18 -1.99
N VAL A 106 -0.76 12.35 -1.57
CA VAL A 106 -1.46 12.57 -0.31
C VAL A 106 -2.91 12.96 -0.61
N PHE A 107 -3.82 12.05 -0.32
CA PHE A 107 -5.26 12.30 -0.55
C PHE A 107 -5.80 13.33 0.44
N LYS A 108 -6.58 14.28 -0.06
CA LYS A 108 -7.04 15.43 0.74
C LYS A 108 -7.98 15.06 1.89
N ASP A 109 -8.72 13.97 1.73
CA ASP A 109 -9.67 13.48 2.73
C ASP A 109 -9.18 12.25 3.53
N ALA A 110 -7.91 11.89 3.36
CA ALA A 110 -7.30 10.87 4.21
C ALA A 110 -7.22 11.35 5.67
N THR A 111 -7.51 10.45 6.61
CA THR A 111 -7.37 10.75 8.04
C THR A 111 -5.92 10.69 8.51
N LYS A 112 -5.11 9.90 7.81
CA LYS A 112 -3.67 9.74 8.04
C LYS A 112 -3.01 9.24 6.76
N THR A 113 -1.83 9.76 6.45
CA THR A 113 -1.00 9.27 5.35
C THR A 113 0.43 9.07 5.82
N LEU A 114 1.00 7.90 5.52
CA LEU A 114 2.42 7.62 5.68
C LEU A 114 3.09 7.76 4.32
N ILE A 115 4.14 8.58 4.23
CA ILE A 115 4.97 8.67 3.04
C ILE A 115 6.15 7.72 3.23
N LEU A 116 6.29 6.80 2.30
CA LEU A 116 7.15 5.63 2.40
C LEU A 116 8.25 5.69 1.34
N LYS A 117 9.50 5.60 1.78
CA LYS A 117 10.66 5.45 0.90
C LYS A 117 11.09 3.99 0.89
N LYS A 118 11.08 3.37 -0.27
CA LYS A 118 11.48 1.98 -0.46
C LYS A 118 12.98 1.80 -0.16
N LEU A 119 13.33 0.94 0.80
CA LEU A 119 14.71 0.63 1.16
C LEU A 119 15.13 -0.77 0.74
N TYR A 120 14.24 -1.74 0.85
CA TYR A 120 14.51 -3.15 0.59
C TYR A 120 13.25 -3.83 0.07
N SER A 121 13.41 -4.82 -0.78
CA SER A 121 12.30 -5.65 -1.23
C SER A 121 12.76 -7.07 -1.53
N ASP A 122 11.86 -8.01 -1.31
CA ASP A 122 12.04 -9.42 -1.69
C ASP A 122 10.65 -10.06 -1.89
N ASP A 123 10.62 -11.16 -2.62
CA ASP A 123 9.40 -11.94 -2.78
C ASP A 123 9.14 -12.82 -1.56
N ILE A 124 7.85 -12.98 -1.22
CA ILE A 124 7.44 -14.08 -0.37
C ILE A 124 7.53 -15.35 -1.21
N LYS A 125 8.32 -16.32 -0.75
CA LYS A 125 8.68 -17.54 -1.50
C LYS A 125 8.05 -18.76 -0.86
N LYS A 126 7.45 -19.61 -1.68
CA LYS A 126 6.79 -20.84 -1.22
C LYS A 126 7.74 -21.72 -0.37
N GLU A 127 8.98 -21.88 -0.82
CA GLU A 127 10.00 -22.69 -0.17
C GLU A 127 10.49 -22.15 1.18
N CYS A 128 10.16 -20.90 1.49
CA CYS A 128 10.55 -20.24 2.74
C CYS A 128 9.50 -20.35 3.85
N PHE A 129 8.34 -20.97 3.57
CA PHE A 129 7.31 -21.16 4.58
C PHE A 129 7.70 -22.30 5.54
N ASN A 130 7.72 -22.01 6.82
CA ASN A 130 7.96 -23.01 7.88
C ASN A 130 6.66 -23.71 8.32
N ASP A 131 5.52 -23.09 8.05
CA ASP A 131 4.17 -23.63 8.24
C ASP A 131 3.39 -23.48 6.93
N THR A 132 2.63 -24.49 6.58
CA THR A 132 1.86 -24.51 5.33
C THR A 132 0.51 -23.79 5.44
N GLU A 133 0.07 -23.45 6.65
CA GLU A 133 -1.24 -22.81 6.85
C GLU A 133 -1.41 -21.51 6.04
N PRO A 134 -0.45 -20.58 6.03
CA PRO A 134 -0.61 -19.36 5.26
C PRO A 134 -0.67 -19.54 3.74
N LEU A 135 -0.24 -20.70 3.22
CA LEU A 135 -0.31 -21.00 1.77
C LEU A 135 -1.74 -21.01 1.23
N LYS A 136 -2.74 -21.10 2.10
CA LYS A 136 -4.16 -20.96 1.71
C LYS A 136 -4.46 -19.63 1.01
N TRP A 137 -3.67 -18.57 1.27
CA TRP A 137 -3.79 -17.26 0.65
C TRP A 137 -3.16 -17.17 -0.74
N TYR A 138 -2.42 -18.21 -1.14
CA TYR A 138 -1.62 -18.25 -2.38
C TYR A 138 -1.96 -19.45 -3.27
N LYS A 139 -3.23 -19.90 -3.27
CA LYS A 139 -3.67 -21.06 -4.04
C LYS A 139 -3.50 -20.89 -5.55
N ASP A 140 -3.55 -19.65 -6.03
CA ASP A 140 -3.34 -19.28 -7.43
C ASP A 140 -1.87 -19.04 -7.79
N GLY A 141 -0.95 -19.14 -6.81
CA GLY A 141 0.47 -18.87 -7.02
C GLY A 141 0.84 -17.40 -7.14
N ASP A 142 -0.10 -16.48 -6.92
CA ASP A 142 0.12 -15.03 -6.99
C ASP A 142 0.66 -14.49 -5.66
N PHE A 143 1.95 -14.69 -5.41
CA PHE A 143 2.61 -14.28 -4.17
C PHE A 143 2.78 -12.77 -4.10
N HIS A 144 2.89 -12.26 -2.87
CA HIS A 144 3.24 -10.87 -2.62
C HIS A 144 4.75 -10.65 -2.70
N LYS A 145 5.14 -9.50 -3.20
CA LYS A 145 6.44 -8.90 -2.90
C LYS A 145 6.31 -8.06 -1.65
N VAL A 146 7.26 -8.17 -0.73
CA VAL A 146 7.35 -7.33 0.45
C VAL A 146 8.29 -6.16 0.18
N TYR A 147 7.87 -4.96 0.56
CA TYR A 147 8.70 -3.76 0.53
C TYR A 147 8.89 -3.28 1.97
N ALA A 148 10.15 -3.19 2.40
CA ALA A 148 10.51 -2.56 3.65
C ALA A 148 10.79 -1.08 3.36
N CYS A 149 9.92 -0.21 3.84
CA CYS A 149 9.96 1.22 3.53
C CYS A 149 10.20 2.03 4.79
N GLU A 150 11.08 3.03 4.70
CA GLU A 150 11.22 4.04 5.75
C GLU A 150 10.01 4.97 5.72
N VAL A 151 9.40 5.20 6.87
CA VAL A 151 8.38 6.24 7.03
C VAL A 151 9.11 7.58 7.11
N ILE A 152 9.15 8.31 6.00
CA ILE A 152 9.86 9.59 5.94
C ILE A 152 9.01 10.76 6.38
N LYS A 153 7.69 10.60 6.38
CA LYS A 153 6.75 11.63 6.86
C LYS A 153 5.41 10.98 7.20
N GLU A 154 4.76 11.51 8.22
CA GLU A 154 3.38 11.20 8.60
C GLU A 154 2.56 12.48 8.57
N ILE A 155 1.42 12.44 7.91
CA ILE A 155 0.50 13.58 7.74
C ILE A 155 -0.88 13.18 8.26
#